data_18045881a4347f47dc2162aba3afedf0
#
_entry.id   18045881a4347f47dc2162aba3afedf0
#
_cell.length_a   1.000
_cell.length_b   1.000
_cell.length_c   1.000
_cell.angle_alpha   90.00
_cell.angle_beta   90.00
_cell.angle_gamma   90.00
#
_symmetry.space_group_name_H-M   'P 1'
#
loop_
_entity.id
_entity.type
_entity.pdbx_description
1 polymer ?
#
loop_
_entity_poly.entity_id
_entity_poly.type
_entity_poly.pdbx_seq_one_letter_code
_entity_poly.pdbx_strand_id
1 'polypeptide(L)' 'MTDETRDSNGTLLADGDSVTLIKDLKVKGTSETLKRGTLVKNIRLTGDTGEIECNTKQVKGLVLKTAFLKKA' A
#
# COMPACT_ATOMS: atom_id res chain seq x y z
N MET A 1 7.64 -17.03 15.38
CA MET A 1 8.07 -16.44 14.13
C MET A 1 7.34 -15.14 13.89
N THR A 2 8.03 -14.10 13.60
CA THR A 2 7.42 -12.78 13.42
C THR A 2 6.99 -12.62 11.97
N ASP A 3 5.70 -12.38 11.76
CA ASP A 3 5.21 -12.07 10.44
C ASP A 3 5.50 -10.60 10.14
N GLU A 4 6.22 -10.34 9.09
CA GLU A 4 6.63 -9.00 8.72
C GLU A 4 5.99 -8.61 7.41
N THR A 5 5.46 -7.38 7.38
CA THR A 5 4.92 -6.83 6.15
C THR A 5 6.08 -6.23 5.35
N ARG A 6 6.23 -6.71 4.11
CA ARG A 6 7.32 -6.26 3.23
C ARG A 6 6.73 -5.82 1.90
N ASP A 7 7.44 -4.88 1.26
CA ASP A 7 7.04 -4.43 -0.07
C ASP A 7 7.42 -5.46 -1.14
N SER A 8 7.24 -5.10 -2.41
CA SER A 8 7.54 -6.00 -3.52
C SER A 8 9.03 -6.34 -3.62
N ASN A 9 9.90 -5.53 -3.03
CA ASN A 9 11.34 -5.75 -3.03
C ASN A 9 11.83 -6.46 -1.76
N GLY A 10 10.94 -6.78 -0.85
CA GLY A 10 11.30 -7.40 0.41
C GLY A 10 11.72 -6.42 1.50
N THR A 11 11.52 -5.13 1.29
CA THR A 11 11.84 -4.11 2.29
C THR A 11 10.76 -4.07 3.36
N LEU A 12 11.14 -4.05 4.62
CA LEU A 12 10.20 -3.98 5.74
C LEU A 12 9.40 -2.69 5.69
N LEU A 13 8.10 -2.84 5.91
CA LEU A 13 7.17 -1.73 6.03
C LEU A 13 6.69 -1.61 7.47
N ALA A 14 6.43 -0.37 7.89
CA ALA A 14 5.94 -0.07 9.23
C ALA A 14 4.84 0.98 9.15
N ASP A 15 4.07 1.11 10.24
CA ASP A 15 3.06 2.16 10.32
C ASP A 15 3.70 3.52 10.10
N GLY A 16 3.08 4.33 9.26
CA GLY A 16 3.56 5.67 8.97
C GLY A 16 4.53 5.76 7.79
N ASP A 17 4.94 4.63 7.25
CA ASP A 17 5.83 4.63 6.09
C ASP A 17 5.12 5.16 4.85
N SER A 18 5.93 5.51 3.86
CA SER A 18 5.43 5.90 2.54
C SER A 18 5.82 4.84 1.53
N VAL A 19 4.93 4.58 0.58
CA VAL A 19 5.18 3.61 -0.48
C VAL A 19 4.79 4.22 -1.82
N THR A 20 5.36 3.67 -2.87
CA THR A 20 5.05 4.08 -4.25
C THR A 20 4.47 2.88 -4.99
N LEU A 21 3.44 3.12 -5.79
CA LEU A 21 2.86 2.07 -6.62
C LEU A 21 3.82 1.72 -7.75
N ILE A 22 4.00 0.42 -7.99
CA ILE A 22 4.85 -0.06 -9.08
C ILE A 22 4.04 -0.43 -10.31
N LYS A 23 2.73 -0.33 -10.23
CA LYS A 23 1.83 -0.56 -11.36
C LYS A 23 0.51 0.18 -11.13
N ASP A 24 -0.28 0.32 -12.18
CA ASP A 24 -1.60 0.93 -12.08
C ASP A 24 -2.52 -0.01 -11.33
N LEU A 25 -3.30 0.53 -10.38
CA LEU A 25 -4.27 -0.25 -9.61
C LEU A 25 -5.64 0.40 -9.70
N LYS A 26 -6.64 -0.40 -10.03
CA LYS A 26 -8.02 0.05 -10.02
C LYS A 26 -8.61 -0.23 -8.64
N VAL A 27 -9.17 0.80 -8.02
CA VAL A 27 -9.77 0.68 -6.69
C VAL A 27 -11.19 0.13 -6.82
N LYS A 28 -11.45 -0.97 -6.14
CA LYS A 28 -12.79 -1.58 -6.15
C LYS A 28 -13.80 -0.68 -5.47
N GLY A 29 -14.99 -0.61 -6.04
CA GLY A 29 -16.10 0.16 -5.47
C GLY A 29 -16.05 1.64 -5.80
N THR A 30 -15.06 2.09 -6.56
CA THR A 30 -14.95 3.47 -7.02
C THR A 30 -14.54 3.47 -8.48
N SER A 31 -14.64 4.61 -9.13
CA SER A 31 -14.12 4.78 -10.50
C SER A 31 -12.67 5.23 -10.50
N GLU A 32 -12.03 5.26 -9.34
CA GLU A 32 -10.66 5.75 -9.21
C GLU A 32 -9.65 4.70 -9.65
N THR A 33 -8.60 5.17 -10.32
CA THR A 33 -7.44 4.35 -10.65
C THR A 33 -6.20 5.02 -10.10
N LEU A 34 -5.42 4.27 -9.32
CA LEU A 34 -4.14 4.76 -8.84
C LEU A 34 -3.08 4.39 -9.85
N LYS A 35 -2.38 5.39 -10.34
CA LYS A 35 -1.37 5.22 -11.38
C LYS A 35 -0.03 4.77 -10.79
N ARG A 36 0.74 4.06 -11.59
CA ARG A 36 2.11 3.72 -11.23
C ARG A 36 2.89 5.00 -10.88
N GLY A 37 3.69 4.93 -9.84
CA GLY A 37 4.44 6.08 -9.36
C GLY A 37 3.70 6.94 -8.36
N THR A 38 2.44 6.61 -8.06
CA THR A 38 1.67 7.33 -7.04
C THR A 38 2.30 7.11 -5.67
N LEU A 39 2.58 8.20 -4.97
CA LEU A 39 3.11 8.12 -3.61
C LEU A 39 1.96 8.02 -2.62
N VAL A 40 2.01 7.01 -1.77
CA VAL A 40 1.05 6.81 -0.68
C VAL A 40 1.79 6.98 0.63
N LYS A 41 1.35 7.92 1.43
CA LYS A 41 1.99 8.26 2.71
C LYS A 41 1.18 7.72 3.87
N ASN A 42 1.87 7.53 4.99
CA ASN A 42 1.22 7.22 6.25
C ASN A 42 0.40 5.93 6.18
N ILE A 43 1.02 4.90 5.66
CA ILE A 43 0.37 3.59 5.58
C ILE A 43 0.23 2.98 6.97
N ARG A 44 -0.67 2.01 7.10
CA ARG A 44 -0.85 1.25 8.33
C ARG A 44 -0.83 -0.23 8.01
N LEU A 45 -0.28 -1.00 8.92
CA LEU A 45 -0.27 -2.45 8.81
C LEU A 45 -1.64 -2.98 9.26
N THR A 46 -2.12 -4.02 8.56
CA THR A 46 -3.47 -4.53 8.79
C THR A 46 -3.51 -5.81 9.62
N GLY A 47 -2.34 -6.35 9.96
CA GLY A 47 -2.27 -7.68 10.55
C GLY A 47 -2.10 -8.78 9.51
N ASP A 48 -2.33 -8.48 8.24
CA ASP A 48 -2.05 -9.38 7.12
C ASP A 48 -0.74 -8.90 6.48
N THR A 49 0.26 -9.77 6.43
CA THR A 49 1.57 -9.40 5.92
C THR A 49 1.59 -9.08 4.42
N GLY A 50 0.55 -9.45 3.71
CA GLY A 50 0.43 -9.18 2.28
C GLY A 50 -0.31 -7.91 1.94
N GLU A 51 -0.75 -7.15 2.93
CA GLU A 51 -1.60 -5.98 2.70
C GLU A 51 -1.25 -4.84 3.64
N ILE A 52 -1.54 -3.63 3.18
CA ILE A 52 -1.46 -2.43 4.03
C ILE A 52 -2.74 -1.62 3.84
N GLU A 53 -3.04 -0.79 4.81
CA GLU A 53 -4.16 0.14 4.74
C GLU A 53 -3.63 1.55 4.60
N CYS A 54 -4.30 2.36 3.82
CA CYS A 54 -3.95 3.75 3.67
C CYS A 54 -5.18 4.60 3.43
N ASN A 55 -5.04 5.90 3.64
CA ASN A 55 -6.08 6.86 3.32
C ASN A 55 -5.56 7.79 2.25
N THR A 56 -6.34 7.96 1.19
CA THR A 56 -6.04 8.95 0.16
C THR A 56 -7.08 10.06 0.27
N LYS A 57 -6.89 11.12 -0.50
CA LYS A 57 -7.87 12.22 -0.51
C LYS A 57 -9.24 11.75 -0.97
N GLN A 58 -9.29 10.74 -1.81
CA GLN A 58 -10.50 10.26 -2.46
C GLN A 58 -11.08 9.02 -1.79
N VAL A 59 -10.23 8.20 -1.17
CA VAL A 59 -10.66 6.92 -0.60
C VAL A 59 -10.05 6.77 0.79
N LYS A 60 -10.92 6.52 1.77
CA LYS A 60 -10.48 6.23 3.14
C LYS A 60 -10.54 4.72 3.37
N GLY A 61 -9.58 4.21 4.14
CA GLY A 61 -9.55 2.80 4.46
C GLY A 61 -9.22 1.92 3.26
N LEU A 62 -8.42 2.45 2.35
CA LEU A 62 -8.02 1.72 1.15
C LEU A 62 -6.99 0.66 1.52
N VAL A 63 -7.26 -0.58 1.12
CA VAL A 63 -6.35 -1.71 1.33
C VAL A 63 -5.62 -2.01 0.04
N LEU A 64 -4.29 -2.04 0.10
CA LEU A 64 -3.45 -2.31 -1.04
C LEU A 64 -2.57 -3.52 -0.75
N LYS A 65 -2.33 -4.32 -1.78
CA LYS A 65 -1.43 -5.47 -1.66
C LYS A 65 0.01 -5.00 -1.77
N THR A 66 0.85 -5.47 -0.86
CA THR A 66 2.26 -5.08 -0.81
C THR A 66 3.03 -5.48 -2.06
N ALA A 67 2.57 -6.52 -2.76
CA ALA A 67 3.18 -6.97 -4.00
C ALA A 67 3.20 -5.89 -5.09
N PHE A 68 2.35 -4.88 -4.98
CA PHE A 68 2.24 -3.79 -5.94
C PHE A 68 2.88 -2.50 -5.46
N LEU A 69 3.60 -2.56 -4.35
CA LEU A 69 4.16 -1.40 -3.68
C LEU A 69 5.66 -1.54 -3.52
N LYS A 70 6.33 -0.40 -3.44
CA LYS A 70 7.73 -0.36 -3.02
C LYS A 70 7.91 0.80 -2.07
N LYS A 71 8.76 0.62 -1.05
CA LYS A 71 9.03 1.66 -0.08
C LYS A 71 9.64 2.89 -0.76
N ALA A 72 9.06 4.02 -0.48
CA ALA A 72 9.55 5.28 -1.02
C ALA A 72 10.76 5.79 -0.27
#